data_c6bcce2dbd72d614df6fb71826724100
#
_entry.id   c6bcce2dbd72d614df6fb71826724100
#
_cell.length_a   1.000
_cell.length_b   1.000
_cell.length_c   1.000
_cell.angle_alpha   90.00
_cell.angle_beta   90.00
_cell.angle_gamma   90.00
#
_symmetry.space_group_name_H-M   'P 1'
#
loop_
_entity.id
_entity.type
_entity.pdbx_description
1 polymer ?
#
loop_
_entity_poly.entity_id
_entity_poly.type
_entity_poly.pdbx_seq_one_letter_code
_entity_poly.pdbx_strand_id
1 'polypeptide(L)'
;MLAAAAIASLLPKVRLMAVVSKKIPAPDRVTVRRALLSVSNKDGLIDLARDLAGRGVELVSTGGTRKAIADAGLPVVDVAEVTGFPEIMDGRVKTLHPSVHGGLLAVRDDPDHLAAMEANGIMPFDLVVINLYPFEAVVAADSDYPTTIENIDIGGPAMVRASAKNHAYVAIVTDPADYGEVTAMLEANDGATTLDERKRLAAKAFQRTASYDAMISSYMAEQLSLPPVSRNHATGGTLSLAMRYGENPHQAAGLYLTGEKRPGVATATLLQGKALSYNNINDTDAAYELVSEFDPAKPAVAIIKHANPCGVATGDTLADAYRKAFSCDQTSAFGGIVALNVTLDAEAAEEIVKIFTEVIIAPSVTEEAAAIVAAKKNLRLLTAGTLADPRAGGVLVKSVAGGFLKQERDNAVVDDLDLKCVTKRQPSEAELADMKFAFRVAKHVKSNAIVYVRDGATVGVGAGQMSRVDSARIAARKAEDAAQALGLAEPLTKGCVVASDAFFPFADGLLSAVEAGAKAVIQPGGSVRDDEVIAAADEHGIAMVFTGVRHFRH
;
A
#
# COMPACT_ATOMS: atom_id res chain seq x y z
N MET A 1 20.46 27.61 6.93
CA MET A 1 20.62 28.46 5.71
C MET A 1 21.48 27.78 4.63
N LEU A 2 22.54 27.05 4.93
CA LEU A 2 23.40 26.37 3.93
C LEU A 2 22.73 25.20 3.20
N ALA A 3 21.83 24.45 3.83
CA ALA A 3 21.11 23.33 3.21
C ALA A 3 20.06 23.75 2.18
N ALA A 4 19.37 24.88 2.39
CA ALA A 4 18.36 25.39 1.45
C ALA A 4 19.00 25.95 0.16
N ALA A 5 20.22 26.48 0.24
CA ALA A 5 20.97 26.93 -0.92
C ALA A 5 21.49 25.77 -1.79
N ALA A 6 21.81 24.64 -1.20
CA ALA A 6 22.26 23.44 -1.92
C ALA A 6 21.13 22.77 -2.73
N ILE A 7 19.88 22.80 -2.24
CA ILE A 7 18.73 22.25 -2.96
C ILE A 7 18.37 23.10 -4.18
N ALA A 8 18.47 24.42 -4.09
CA ALA A 8 18.20 25.33 -5.20
C ALA A 8 19.24 25.22 -6.34
N SER A 9 20.46 24.75 -6.06
CA SER A 9 21.52 24.56 -7.06
C SER A 9 21.43 23.25 -7.83
N LEU A 10 20.60 22.30 -7.39
CA LEU A 10 20.41 20.98 -8.01
C LEU A 10 19.32 20.96 -9.10
N LEU A 11 18.51 22.01 -9.20
CA LEU A 11 17.60 22.16 -10.32
C LEU A 11 18.38 22.72 -11.51
N PRO A 12 18.57 21.97 -12.61
CA PRO A 12 19.18 22.55 -13.79
C PRO A 12 18.36 23.75 -14.21
N LYS A 13 19.03 24.89 -14.52
CA LYS A 13 18.38 26.02 -15.22
C LYS A 13 17.99 25.50 -16.60
N VAL A 14 16.87 24.76 -16.66
CA VAL A 14 16.26 24.34 -17.93
C VAL A 14 15.80 25.64 -18.59
N ARG A 15 16.52 26.05 -19.66
CA ARG A 15 15.96 26.99 -20.62
C ARG A 15 14.70 26.33 -21.16
N LEU A 16 13.53 26.79 -20.69
CA LEU A 16 12.23 26.31 -21.15
C LEU A 16 12.13 26.65 -22.65
N MET A 17 12.51 25.70 -23.50
CA MET A 17 12.06 25.68 -24.89
C MET A 17 10.65 25.06 -24.90
N ALA A 18 9.67 25.82 -24.40
CA ALA A 18 8.28 25.43 -24.51
C ALA A 18 7.88 25.50 -25.99
N VAL A 19 7.39 24.38 -26.53
CA VAL A 19 6.72 24.41 -27.83
C VAL A 19 5.46 25.26 -27.71
N VAL A 20 5.41 26.38 -28.43
CA VAL A 20 4.28 27.30 -28.39
C VAL A 20 3.11 26.71 -29.19
N SER A 21 1.96 26.56 -28.56
CA SER A 21 0.73 26.13 -29.22
C SER A 21 0.26 27.17 -30.25
N LYS A 22 -0.23 26.70 -31.40
CA LYS A 22 -0.85 27.54 -32.45
C LYS A 22 -2.21 28.15 -32.01
N LYS A 23 -2.62 28.07 -30.75
CA LYS A 23 -3.87 28.63 -30.17
C LYS A 23 -5.15 28.35 -31.01
N ILE A 24 -5.26 27.16 -31.58
CA ILE A 24 -6.45 26.71 -32.30
C ILE A 24 -7.49 26.31 -31.24
N PRO A 25 -8.71 26.87 -31.25
CA PRO A 25 -9.76 26.48 -30.29
C PRO A 25 -10.15 25.03 -30.46
N ALA A 26 -10.28 24.29 -29.37
CA ALA A 26 -10.79 22.92 -29.40
C ALA A 26 -12.31 22.92 -29.70
N PRO A 27 -12.82 22.06 -30.57
CA PRO A 27 -14.26 21.94 -30.82
C PRO A 27 -14.95 21.40 -29.57
N ASP A 28 -16.11 21.98 -29.25
CA ASP A 28 -16.91 21.50 -28.11
C ASP A 28 -17.42 20.08 -28.35
N ARG A 29 -17.94 19.80 -29.55
CA ARG A 29 -18.45 18.48 -29.96
C ARG A 29 -17.61 17.89 -31.08
N VAL A 30 -17.36 16.57 -31.00
CA VAL A 30 -16.75 15.76 -32.08
C VAL A 30 -17.63 14.54 -32.30
N THR A 31 -18.25 14.47 -33.49
CA THR A 31 -19.00 13.29 -33.90
C THR A 31 -18.08 12.11 -34.11
N VAL A 32 -18.41 10.97 -33.51
CA VAL A 32 -17.62 9.74 -33.64
C VAL A 32 -17.99 9.04 -34.94
N ARG A 33 -17.09 9.03 -35.91
CA ARG A 33 -17.24 8.37 -37.21
C ARG A 33 -16.32 7.17 -37.35
N ARG A 34 -15.19 7.18 -36.65
CA ARG A 34 -14.18 6.12 -36.75
C ARG A 34 -13.58 5.83 -35.37
N ALA A 35 -13.60 4.55 -34.99
CA ALA A 35 -13.09 4.09 -33.71
C ALA A 35 -11.97 3.07 -33.89
N LEU A 36 -10.87 3.21 -33.10
CA LEU A 36 -9.79 2.22 -33.01
C LEU A 36 -9.96 1.42 -31.70
N LEU A 37 -10.16 0.11 -31.82
CA LEU A 37 -10.33 -0.80 -30.69
C LEU A 37 -9.18 -1.79 -30.61
N SER A 38 -8.43 -1.78 -29.52
CA SER A 38 -7.33 -2.71 -29.27
C SER A 38 -7.26 -3.03 -27.77
N VAL A 39 -7.90 -4.12 -27.36
CA VAL A 39 -8.09 -4.43 -25.94
C VAL A 39 -7.54 -5.81 -25.57
N SER A 40 -6.84 -5.90 -24.45
CA SER A 40 -6.40 -7.15 -23.82
C SER A 40 -7.57 -7.80 -23.09
N ASN A 41 -8.20 -7.09 -22.15
CA ASN A 41 -9.46 -7.49 -21.52
C ASN A 41 -10.63 -7.18 -22.46
N LYS A 42 -11.43 -8.20 -22.77
CA LYS A 42 -12.55 -8.12 -23.73
C LYS A 42 -13.93 -7.99 -23.06
N ASP A 43 -13.97 -7.77 -21.75
CA ASP A 43 -15.23 -7.56 -21.03
C ASP A 43 -15.98 -6.36 -21.58
N GLY A 44 -17.24 -6.56 -21.97
CA GLY A 44 -18.10 -5.52 -22.55
C GLY A 44 -17.72 -5.05 -23.97
N LEU A 45 -16.62 -5.58 -24.56
CA LEU A 45 -16.14 -5.17 -25.89
C LEU A 45 -17.21 -5.32 -26.99
N ILE A 46 -17.89 -6.46 -27.03
CA ILE A 46 -18.83 -6.78 -28.11
C ILE A 46 -20.09 -5.90 -28.05
N ASP A 47 -20.55 -5.57 -26.85
CA ASP A 47 -21.70 -4.70 -26.67
C ASP A 47 -21.35 -3.26 -27.08
N LEU A 48 -20.18 -2.76 -26.68
CA LEU A 48 -19.66 -1.47 -27.15
C LEU A 48 -19.49 -1.44 -28.68
N ALA A 49 -18.87 -2.47 -29.25
CA ALA A 49 -18.65 -2.55 -30.71
C ALA A 49 -19.97 -2.59 -31.48
N ARG A 50 -20.98 -3.28 -30.94
CA ARG A 50 -22.33 -3.34 -31.55
C ARG A 50 -23.03 -1.98 -31.50
N ASP A 51 -22.96 -1.26 -30.37
CA ASP A 51 -23.50 0.08 -30.24
C ASP A 51 -22.84 1.05 -31.22
N LEU A 52 -21.52 1.06 -31.32
CA LEU A 52 -20.78 1.90 -32.24
C LEU A 52 -21.10 1.58 -33.71
N ALA A 53 -21.11 0.30 -34.08
CA ALA A 53 -21.48 -0.12 -35.46
C ALA A 53 -22.95 0.24 -35.78
N GLY A 54 -23.85 0.08 -34.83
CA GLY A 54 -25.26 0.49 -34.98
C GLY A 54 -25.46 2.00 -35.20
N ARG A 55 -24.54 2.82 -34.76
CA ARG A 55 -24.45 4.27 -35.01
C ARG A 55 -23.75 4.62 -36.33
N GLY A 56 -23.29 3.62 -37.08
CA GLY A 56 -22.57 3.83 -38.36
C GLY A 56 -21.08 4.19 -38.15
N VAL A 57 -20.50 3.92 -36.99
CA VAL A 57 -19.09 4.15 -36.73
C VAL A 57 -18.25 3.06 -37.42
N GLU A 58 -17.24 3.44 -38.20
CA GLU A 58 -16.26 2.50 -38.75
C GLU A 58 -15.37 1.97 -37.63
N LEU A 59 -15.34 0.65 -37.48
CA LEU A 59 -14.49 -0.01 -36.49
C LEU A 59 -13.17 -0.43 -37.12
N VAL A 60 -12.05 0.01 -36.53
CA VAL A 60 -10.70 -0.43 -36.87
C VAL A 60 -10.14 -1.19 -35.68
N SER A 61 -9.48 -2.33 -35.92
CA SER A 61 -8.99 -3.14 -34.81
C SER A 61 -7.75 -3.95 -35.18
N THR A 62 -7.17 -4.59 -34.16
CA THR A 62 -5.94 -5.38 -34.28
C THR A 62 -6.11 -6.80 -33.73
N GLY A 63 -5.41 -7.77 -34.31
CA GLY A 63 -5.19 -9.10 -33.76
C GLY A 63 -6.41 -9.77 -33.12
N GLY A 64 -6.27 -10.17 -31.86
CA GLY A 64 -7.32 -10.87 -31.12
C GLY A 64 -8.59 -10.04 -30.86
N THR A 65 -8.49 -8.71 -30.79
CA THR A 65 -9.65 -7.82 -30.66
C THR A 65 -10.47 -7.81 -31.95
N ARG A 66 -9.79 -7.67 -33.11
CA ARG A 66 -10.43 -7.75 -34.42
C ARG A 66 -11.16 -9.08 -34.61
N LYS A 67 -10.46 -10.20 -34.26
CA LYS A 67 -11.05 -11.53 -34.36
C LYS A 67 -12.35 -11.63 -33.53
N ALA A 68 -12.35 -11.17 -32.30
CA ALA A 68 -13.52 -11.22 -31.43
C ALA A 68 -14.71 -10.42 -32.00
N ILE A 69 -14.46 -9.23 -32.57
CA ILE A 69 -15.48 -8.38 -33.21
C ILE A 69 -16.03 -9.06 -34.46
N ALA A 70 -15.16 -9.60 -35.32
CA ALA A 70 -15.57 -10.30 -36.54
C ALA A 70 -16.33 -11.59 -36.25
N ASP A 71 -15.90 -12.40 -35.26
CA ASP A 71 -16.61 -13.62 -34.82
C ASP A 71 -18.04 -13.31 -34.28
N ALA A 72 -18.25 -12.08 -33.77
CA ALA A 72 -19.58 -11.59 -33.36
C ALA A 72 -20.44 -11.07 -34.54
N GLY A 73 -19.95 -11.22 -35.80
CA GLY A 73 -20.67 -10.81 -37.02
C GLY A 73 -20.68 -9.29 -37.27
N LEU A 74 -19.80 -8.53 -36.62
CA LEU A 74 -19.71 -7.07 -36.79
C LEU A 74 -18.65 -6.69 -37.84
N PRO A 75 -18.90 -5.68 -38.68
CA PRO A 75 -17.91 -5.20 -39.64
C PRO A 75 -16.73 -4.55 -38.89
N VAL A 76 -15.52 -4.93 -39.26
CA VAL A 76 -14.29 -4.39 -38.66
C VAL A 76 -13.13 -4.45 -39.64
N VAL A 77 -12.44 -3.32 -39.81
CA VAL A 77 -11.26 -3.17 -40.67
C VAL A 77 -10.00 -3.56 -39.88
N ASP A 78 -9.07 -4.27 -40.53
CA ASP A 78 -7.77 -4.57 -39.91
C ASP A 78 -6.88 -3.32 -39.94
N VAL A 79 -6.13 -3.08 -38.88
CA VAL A 79 -5.15 -2.00 -38.84
C VAL A 79 -4.08 -2.16 -39.95
N ALA A 80 -3.77 -3.38 -40.36
CA ALA A 80 -2.87 -3.65 -41.49
C ALA A 80 -3.40 -3.09 -42.83
N GLU A 81 -4.72 -3.05 -43.03
CA GLU A 81 -5.34 -2.41 -44.18
C GLU A 81 -5.19 -0.88 -44.13
N VAL A 82 -5.31 -0.30 -42.92
CA VAL A 82 -5.13 1.15 -42.70
C VAL A 82 -3.68 1.60 -42.92
N THR A 83 -2.72 0.76 -42.51
CA THR A 83 -1.29 1.08 -42.62
C THR A 83 -0.69 0.70 -43.96
N GLY A 84 -1.33 -0.23 -44.69
CA GLY A 84 -0.72 -0.88 -45.86
C GLY A 84 0.54 -1.70 -45.52
N PHE A 85 0.75 -2.03 -44.22
CA PHE A 85 1.93 -2.70 -43.70
C PHE A 85 1.55 -3.90 -42.83
N PRO A 86 2.16 -5.09 -43.06
CA PRO A 86 1.85 -6.26 -42.26
C PRO A 86 2.36 -6.15 -40.83
N GLU A 87 1.77 -6.93 -39.93
CA GLU A 87 2.32 -7.17 -38.62
C GLU A 87 3.65 -7.91 -38.72
N ILE A 88 4.68 -7.41 -38.03
CA ILE A 88 6.04 -8.00 -38.06
C ILE A 88 6.59 -8.16 -36.65
N MET A 89 7.68 -8.95 -36.51
CA MET A 89 8.37 -9.17 -35.23
C MET A 89 7.42 -9.69 -34.13
N ASP A 90 6.67 -10.74 -34.47
CA ASP A 90 5.72 -11.40 -33.57
C ASP A 90 4.68 -10.44 -32.93
N GLY A 91 4.30 -9.38 -33.67
CA GLY A 91 3.32 -8.40 -33.22
C GLY A 91 3.89 -7.18 -32.49
N ARG A 92 5.20 -7.11 -32.28
CA ARG A 92 5.84 -5.95 -31.62
C ARG A 92 5.69 -4.67 -32.42
N VAL A 93 5.62 -4.76 -33.75
CA VAL A 93 5.40 -3.63 -34.67
C VAL A 93 4.12 -3.86 -35.47
N LYS A 94 3.10 -3.09 -35.16
CA LYS A 94 1.76 -3.20 -35.72
C LYS A 94 1.06 -1.84 -35.81
N THR A 95 0.93 -1.15 -34.69
CA THR A 95 0.26 0.16 -34.58
C THR A 95 1.23 1.34 -34.52
N LEU A 96 2.53 1.09 -34.37
CA LEU A 96 3.57 2.12 -34.41
C LEU A 96 3.85 2.55 -35.87
N HIS A 97 2.86 3.21 -36.47
CA HIS A 97 2.88 3.60 -37.87
C HIS A 97 2.38 5.03 -38.05
N PRO A 98 2.95 5.83 -38.99
CA PRO A 98 2.51 7.20 -39.26
C PRO A 98 1.02 7.33 -39.59
N SER A 99 0.43 6.38 -40.33
CA SER A 99 -1.00 6.39 -40.64
C SER A 99 -1.89 6.26 -39.41
N VAL A 100 -1.46 5.51 -38.39
CA VAL A 100 -2.19 5.41 -37.11
C VAL A 100 -1.95 6.67 -36.30
N HIS A 101 -0.70 7.00 -36.00
CA HIS A 101 -0.37 8.12 -35.12
C HIS A 101 -0.71 9.48 -35.70
N GLY A 102 -0.67 9.65 -37.03
CA GLY A 102 -1.16 10.83 -37.70
C GLY A 102 -2.66 11.03 -37.50
N GLY A 103 -3.45 9.94 -37.62
CA GLY A 103 -4.89 9.96 -37.34
C GLY A 103 -5.25 10.29 -35.90
N LEU A 104 -4.36 9.96 -34.93
CA LEU A 104 -4.52 10.26 -33.51
C LEU A 104 -4.07 11.68 -33.14
N LEU A 105 -2.97 12.19 -33.74
CA LEU A 105 -2.27 13.41 -33.31
C LEU A 105 -2.62 14.67 -34.13
N ALA A 106 -3.29 14.52 -35.28
CA ALA A 106 -3.61 15.65 -36.13
C ALA A 106 -4.56 16.65 -35.44
N VAL A 107 -4.17 17.92 -35.44
CA VAL A 107 -5.02 19.06 -35.09
C VAL A 107 -5.85 19.37 -36.32
N ARG A 108 -7.12 18.96 -36.32
CA ARG A 108 -7.97 18.88 -37.51
C ARG A 108 -8.43 20.25 -38.05
N ASP A 109 -8.30 21.29 -37.23
CA ASP A 109 -8.56 22.68 -37.61
C ASP A 109 -7.28 23.44 -38.01
N ASP A 110 -6.13 22.73 -38.11
CA ASP A 110 -4.89 23.27 -38.64
C ASP A 110 -4.75 22.93 -40.13
N PRO A 111 -4.74 23.92 -41.04
CA PRO A 111 -4.63 23.67 -42.49
C PRO A 111 -3.37 22.87 -42.90
N ASP A 112 -2.25 23.09 -42.20
CA ASP A 112 -1.01 22.35 -42.48
C ASP A 112 -1.16 20.88 -42.13
N HIS A 113 -1.83 20.56 -41.02
CA HIS A 113 -2.12 19.17 -40.61
C HIS A 113 -3.12 18.51 -41.55
N LEU A 114 -4.16 19.21 -42.00
CA LEU A 114 -5.13 18.68 -42.97
C LEU A 114 -4.45 18.35 -44.28
N ALA A 115 -3.63 19.26 -44.83
CA ALA A 115 -2.88 19.03 -46.05
C ALA A 115 -1.94 17.84 -45.93
N ALA A 116 -1.26 17.68 -44.77
CA ALA A 116 -0.39 16.54 -44.52
C ALA A 116 -1.18 15.21 -44.43
N MET A 117 -2.35 15.20 -43.82
CA MET A 117 -3.22 14.03 -43.78
C MET A 117 -3.70 13.63 -45.16
N GLU A 118 -4.17 14.57 -45.96
CA GLU A 118 -4.62 14.33 -47.34
C GLU A 118 -3.48 13.79 -48.22
N ALA A 119 -2.32 14.44 -48.19
CA ALA A 119 -1.14 14.04 -49.00
C ALA A 119 -0.66 12.62 -48.66
N ASN A 120 -0.91 12.10 -47.45
CA ASN A 120 -0.46 10.79 -47.01
C ASN A 120 -1.63 9.78 -46.83
N GLY A 121 -2.85 10.10 -47.22
CA GLY A 121 -4.01 9.22 -47.09
C GLY A 121 -4.37 8.87 -45.64
N ILE A 122 -4.08 9.77 -44.70
CA ILE A 122 -4.30 9.54 -43.28
C ILE A 122 -5.74 9.92 -42.91
N MET A 123 -6.49 8.95 -42.39
CA MET A 123 -7.84 9.16 -41.87
C MET A 123 -7.83 9.38 -40.35
N PRO A 124 -8.65 10.31 -39.82
CA PRO A 124 -8.70 10.57 -38.38
C PRO A 124 -9.38 9.44 -37.62
N PHE A 125 -9.03 9.31 -36.33
CA PHE A 125 -9.77 8.53 -35.32
C PHE A 125 -10.45 9.49 -34.33
N ASP A 126 -11.73 9.26 -34.02
CA ASP A 126 -12.53 10.08 -33.11
C ASP A 126 -12.63 9.46 -31.72
N LEU A 127 -12.66 8.13 -31.68
CA LEU A 127 -12.72 7.33 -30.47
C LEU A 127 -11.60 6.27 -30.50
N VAL A 128 -10.92 6.10 -29.38
CA VAL A 128 -9.88 5.07 -29.18
C VAL A 128 -10.22 4.30 -27.91
N VAL A 129 -10.24 2.99 -28.01
CA VAL A 129 -10.55 2.10 -26.87
C VAL A 129 -9.38 1.13 -26.74
N ILE A 130 -8.56 1.33 -25.72
CA ILE A 130 -7.34 0.54 -25.50
C ILE A 130 -7.20 0.26 -24.01
N ASN A 131 -7.23 -1.00 -23.62
CA ASN A 131 -6.69 -1.40 -22.33
C ASN A 131 -5.35 -2.14 -22.55
N LEU A 132 -4.40 -1.85 -21.68
CA LEU A 132 -3.02 -2.33 -21.79
C LEU A 132 -2.94 -3.84 -21.45
N TYR A 133 -1.86 -4.48 -21.84
CA TYR A 133 -1.55 -5.84 -21.41
C TYR A 133 -1.51 -5.89 -19.87
N PRO A 134 -1.98 -7.00 -19.27
CA PRO A 134 -2.09 -7.13 -17.81
C PRO A 134 -0.73 -7.44 -17.17
N PHE A 135 0.24 -6.53 -17.29
CA PHE A 135 1.59 -6.69 -16.71
C PHE A 135 1.54 -7.09 -15.25
N GLU A 136 0.64 -6.46 -14.49
CA GLU A 136 0.41 -6.73 -13.06
C GLU A 136 0.02 -8.20 -12.81
N ALA A 137 -0.83 -8.77 -13.67
CA ALA A 137 -1.25 -10.16 -13.55
C ALA A 137 -0.11 -11.14 -13.89
N VAL A 138 0.75 -10.78 -14.86
CA VAL A 138 1.92 -11.58 -15.24
C VAL A 138 2.94 -11.62 -14.11
N VAL A 139 3.20 -10.48 -13.46
CA VAL A 139 4.04 -10.40 -12.25
C VAL A 139 3.41 -11.19 -11.09
N ALA A 140 2.09 -11.07 -10.90
CA ALA A 140 1.36 -11.80 -9.86
C ALA A 140 1.40 -13.32 -10.05
N ALA A 141 1.50 -13.81 -11.30
CA ALA A 141 1.59 -15.24 -11.64
C ALA A 141 3.01 -15.83 -11.50
N ASP A 142 3.99 -15.07 -10.97
CA ASP A 142 5.41 -15.47 -10.86
C ASP A 142 6.04 -15.95 -12.17
N SER A 143 5.66 -15.31 -13.27
CA SER A 143 6.28 -15.57 -14.58
C SER A 143 7.78 -15.25 -14.54
N ASP A 144 8.57 -15.97 -15.31
CA ASP A 144 10.00 -15.69 -15.41
C ASP A 144 10.28 -14.31 -16.00
N TYR A 145 11.49 -13.80 -15.76
CA TYR A 145 11.88 -12.46 -16.20
C TYR A 145 11.70 -12.23 -17.71
N PRO A 146 12.17 -13.15 -18.63
CA PRO A 146 11.95 -12.98 -20.05
C PRO A 146 10.46 -12.89 -20.45
N THR A 147 9.62 -13.75 -19.88
CA THR A 147 8.17 -13.75 -20.11
C THR A 147 7.54 -12.45 -19.62
N THR A 148 7.94 -11.97 -18.44
CA THR A 148 7.43 -10.71 -17.89
C THR A 148 7.82 -9.52 -18.76
N ILE A 149 9.07 -9.46 -19.25
CA ILE A 149 9.53 -8.39 -20.15
C ILE A 149 8.77 -8.42 -21.49
N GLU A 150 8.48 -9.61 -22.04
CA GLU A 150 7.72 -9.72 -23.30
C GLU A 150 6.27 -9.22 -23.17
N ASN A 151 5.72 -9.21 -21.96
CA ASN A 151 4.39 -8.69 -21.68
C ASN A 151 4.34 -7.17 -21.39
N ILE A 152 5.44 -6.44 -21.61
CA ILE A 152 5.43 -4.98 -21.58
C ILE A 152 4.82 -4.46 -22.89
N ASP A 153 3.66 -3.82 -22.77
CA ASP A 153 2.97 -3.20 -23.90
C ASP A 153 3.67 -1.90 -24.33
N ILE A 154 4.05 -1.82 -25.61
CA ILE A 154 4.67 -0.62 -26.19
C ILE A 154 3.67 0.13 -27.06
N GLY A 155 2.94 -0.56 -27.92
CA GLY A 155 2.00 0.05 -28.87
C GLY A 155 0.78 0.68 -28.20
N GLY A 156 0.24 -0.01 -27.19
CA GLY A 156 -0.89 0.48 -26.38
C GLY A 156 -0.61 1.82 -25.71
N PRO A 157 0.41 1.94 -24.86
CA PRO A 157 0.77 3.20 -24.24
C PRO A 157 1.08 4.33 -25.22
N ALA A 158 1.70 4.03 -26.37
CA ALA A 158 1.97 5.02 -27.40
C ALA A 158 0.67 5.62 -27.95
N MET A 159 -0.30 4.78 -28.32
CA MET A 159 -1.61 5.23 -28.83
C MET A 159 -2.42 5.93 -27.75
N VAL A 160 -2.45 5.42 -26.50
CA VAL A 160 -3.14 6.04 -25.36
C VAL A 160 -2.62 7.45 -25.14
N ARG A 161 -1.29 7.64 -25.07
CA ARG A 161 -0.67 8.95 -24.86
C ARG A 161 -0.90 9.90 -26.03
N ALA A 162 -0.85 9.42 -27.28
CA ALA A 162 -1.12 10.21 -28.48
C ALA A 162 -2.56 10.74 -28.45
N SER A 163 -3.53 9.87 -28.22
CA SER A 163 -4.96 10.21 -28.13
C SER A 163 -5.25 11.17 -26.98
N ALA A 164 -4.72 10.90 -25.79
CA ALA A 164 -4.88 11.75 -24.60
C ALA A 164 -4.29 13.15 -24.82
N LYS A 165 -3.11 13.25 -25.46
CA LYS A 165 -2.52 14.54 -25.83
C LYS A 165 -3.43 15.33 -26.78
N ASN A 166 -4.09 14.65 -27.70
CA ASN A 166 -4.98 15.26 -28.70
C ASN A 166 -6.47 15.20 -28.30
N HIS A 167 -6.77 15.27 -27.01
CA HIS A 167 -8.13 15.24 -26.49
C HIS A 167 -9.05 16.34 -27.05
N ALA A 168 -8.50 17.35 -27.69
CA ALA A 168 -9.29 18.31 -28.46
C ALA A 168 -10.18 17.61 -29.51
N TYR A 169 -9.69 16.51 -30.10
CA TYR A 169 -10.36 15.81 -31.21
C TYR A 169 -10.64 14.33 -30.95
N VAL A 170 -9.94 13.69 -30.02
CA VAL A 170 -9.97 12.25 -29.79
C VAL A 170 -10.44 11.91 -28.38
N ALA A 171 -11.46 11.07 -28.25
CA ALA A 171 -11.81 10.44 -26.99
C ALA A 171 -10.96 9.17 -26.80
N ILE A 172 -10.38 8.98 -25.62
CA ILE A 172 -9.59 7.79 -25.28
C ILE A 172 -10.15 7.08 -24.06
N VAL A 173 -10.52 5.82 -24.20
CA VAL A 173 -11.08 4.96 -23.16
C VAL A 173 -10.08 3.86 -22.83
N THR A 174 -9.70 3.74 -21.57
CA THR A 174 -8.67 2.80 -21.13
C THR A 174 -9.17 1.73 -20.16
N ASP A 175 -10.43 1.81 -19.74
CA ASP A 175 -11.02 0.90 -18.77
C ASP A 175 -12.39 0.39 -19.28
N PRO A 176 -12.66 -0.93 -19.27
CA PRO A 176 -13.98 -1.48 -19.59
C PRO A 176 -15.11 -0.92 -18.73
N ALA A 177 -14.83 -0.52 -17.48
CA ALA A 177 -15.83 0.10 -16.60
C ALA A 177 -16.41 1.41 -17.15
N ASP A 178 -15.69 2.09 -18.06
CA ASP A 178 -16.15 3.34 -18.69
C ASP A 178 -17.03 3.13 -19.94
N TYR A 179 -17.17 1.90 -20.45
CA TYR A 179 -17.91 1.66 -21.71
C TYR A 179 -19.38 2.11 -21.65
N GLY A 180 -20.05 1.80 -20.53
CA GLY A 180 -21.45 2.23 -20.35
C GLY A 180 -21.62 3.74 -20.30
N GLU A 181 -20.68 4.46 -19.69
CA GLU A 181 -20.69 5.93 -19.65
C GLU A 181 -20.45 6.53 -21.04
N VAL A 182 -19.53 5.94 -21.82
CA VAL A 182 -19.25 6.38 -23.21
C VAL A 182 -20.47 6.15 -24.10
N THR A 183 -21.14 5.01 -24.00
CA THR A 183 -22.38 4.73 -24.75
C THR A 183 -23.47 5.73 -24.41
N ALA A 184 -23.70 5.98 -23.11
CA ALA A 184 -24.70 6.97 -22.65
C ALA A 184 -24.36 8.39 -23.11
N MET A 185 -23.08 8.78 -23.11
CA MET A 185 -22.62 10.06 -23.64
C MET A 185 -22.93 10.21 -25.13
N LEU A 186 -22.60 9.18 -25.93
CA LEU A 186 -22.89 9.21 -27.38
C LEU A 186 -24.40 9.28 -27.66
N GLU A 187 -25.23 8.61 -26.87
CA GLU A 187 -26.68 8.68 -26.98
C GLU A 187 -27.20 10.09 -26.65
N ALA A 188 -26.74 10.68 -25.57
CA ALA A 188 -27.16 12.01 -25.13
C ALA A 188 -26.72 13.15 -26.07
N ASN A 189 -25.69 12.91 -26.92
CA ASN A 189 -25.08 13.93 -27.77
C ASN A 189 -25.14 13.60 -29.28
N ASP A 190 -26.13 12.83 -29.73
CA ASP A 190 -26.32 12.46 -31.14
C ASP A 190 -25.09 11.85 -31.80
N GLY A 191 -24.39 10.93 -31.09
CA GLY A 191 -23.17 10.26 -31.55
C GLY A 191 -21.90 11.10 -31.43
N ALA A 192 -21.93 12.21 -30.71
CA ALA A 192 -20.75 13.06 -30.48
C ALA A 192 -20.22 12.93 -29.05
N THR A 193 -18.91 13.20 -28.89
CA THR A 193 -18.25 13.40 -27.59
C THR A 193 -18.14 14.89 -27.27
N THR A 194 -18.28 15.28 -26.01
CA THR A 194 -18.06 16.66 -25.56
C THR A 194 -16.58 16.90 -25.19
N LEU A 195 -16.13 18.15 -25.23
CA LEU A 195 -14.76 18.49 -24.88
C LEU A 195 -14.43 18.17 -23.42
N ASP A 196 -15.38 18.38 -22.51
CA ASP A 196 -15.12 18.15 -21.07
C ASP A 196 -14.98 16.65 -20.77
N GLU A 197 -15.75 15.80 -21.45
CA GLU A 197 -15.59 14.35 -21.31
C GLU A 197 -14.30 13.85 -21.96
N ARG A 198 -13.91 14.38 -23.14
CA ARG A 198 -12.61 14.06 -23.73
C ARG A 198 -11.45 14.45 -22.81
N LYS A 199 -11.51 15.61 -22.14
CA LYS A 199 -10.52 16.01 -21.13
C LYS A 199 -10.49 15.06 -19.95
N ARG A 200 -11.65 14.66 -19.42
CA ARG A 200 -11.75 13.71 -18.30
C ARG A 200 -11.18 12.34 -18.67
N LEU A 201 -11.53 11.81 -19.82
CA LEU A 201 -10.98 10.56 -20.32
C LEU A 201 -9.48 10.64 -20.56
N ALA A 202 -8.96 11.75 -21.08
CA ALA A 202 -7.53 11.97 -21.27
C ALA A 202 -6.76 12.00 -19.93
N ALA A 203 -7.35 12.60 -18.89
CA ALA A 203 -6.75 12.57 -17.55
C ALA A 203 -6.65 11.12 -17.01
N LYS A 204 -7.73 10.32 -17.13
CA LYS A 204 -7.73 8.89 -16.78
C LYS A 204 -6.66 8.11 -17.57
N ALA A 205 -6.54 8.37 -18.87
CA ALA A 205 -5.57 7.72 -19.73
C ALA A 205 -4.12 7.99 -19.30
N PHE A 206 -3.79 9.23 -18.92
CA PHE A 206 -2.47 9.55 -18.37
C PHE A 206 -2.24 8.92 -16.99
N GLN A 207 -3.26 8.86 -16.14
CA GLN A 207 -3.17 8.14 -14.86
C GLN A 207 -2.88 6.65 -15.09
N ARG A 208 -3.56 6.01 -16.05
CA ARG A 208 -3.34 4.59 -16.38
C ARG A 208 -1.91 4.32 -16.87
N THR A 209 -1.41 5.13 -17.82
CA THR A 209 -0.04 4.94 -18.32
C THR A 209 1.01 5.25 -17.27
N ALA A 210 0.81 6.26 -16.42
CA ALA A 210 1.72 6.58 -15.32
C ALA A 210 1.80 5.43 -14.29
N SER A 211 0.65 4.86 -13.90
CA SER A 211 0.60 3.71 -12.99
C SER A 211 1.25 2.48 -13.60
N TYR A 212 1.02 2.22 -14.89
CA TYR A 212 1.62 1.12 -15.64
C TYR A 212 3.15 1.20 -15.67
N ASP A 213 3.71 2.35 -16.06
CA ASP A 213 5.16 2.58 -16.09
C ASP A 213 5.79 2.52 -14.69
N ALA A 214 5.07 2.99 -13.66
CA ALA A 214 5.54 2.92 -12.28
C ALA A 214 5.68 1.47 -11.80
N MET A 215 4.73 0.59 -12.14
CA MET A 215 4.78 -0.83 -11.78
C MET A 215 5.91 -1.56 -12.51
N ILE A 216 6.11 -1.29 -13.81
CA ILE A 216 7.25 -1.82 -14.57
C ILE A 216 8.56 -1.38 -13.94
N SER A 217 8.68 -0.10 -13.62
CA SER A 217 9.88 0.47 -12.99
C SER A 217 10.18 -0.19 -11.64
N SER A 218 9.16 -0.42 -10.81
CA SER A 218 9.31 -1.08 -9.50
C SER A 218 9.75 -2.53 -9.66
N TYR A 219 9.11 -3.29 -10.55
CA TYR A 219 9.48 -4.67 -10.86
C TYR A 219 10.93 -4.79 -11.35
N MET A 220 11.35 -3.95 -12.30
CA MET A 220 12.72 -3.99 -12.82
C MET A 220 13.74 -3.61 -11.74
N ALA A 221 13.44 -2.64 -10.89
CA ALA A 221 14.33 -2.24 -9.79
C ALA A 221 14.54 -3.39 -8.79
N GLU A 222 13.48 -4.13 -8.47
CA GLU A 222 13.54 -5.31 -7.59
C GLU A 222 14.36 -6.44 -8.23
N GLN A 223 14.03 -6.83 -9.47
CA GLN A 223 14.72 -7.92 -10.17
C GLN A 223 16.22 -7.66 -10.36
N LEU A 224 16.61 -6.40 -10.53
CA LEU A 224 18.00 -5.98 -10.71
C LEU A 224 18.68 -5.56 -9.40
N SER A 225 18.02 -5.69 -8.25
CA SER A 225 18.53 -5.26 -6.95
C SER A 225 19.10 -3.83 -6.97
N LEU A 226 18.38 -2.90 -7.64
CA LEU A 226 18.83 -1.52 -7.74
C LEU A 226 18.76 -0.82 -6.37
N PRO A 227 19.63 0.18 -6.12
CA PRO A 227 19.58 0.94 -4.89
C PRO A 227 18.19 1.53 -4.62
N PRO A 228 17.68 1.49 -3.37
CA PRO A 228 16.35 1.97 -3.04
C PRO A 228 16.17 3.47 -3.27
N VAL A 229 17.27 4.24 -3.25
CA VAL A 229 17.28 5.68 -3.55
C VAL A 229 17.86 5.91 -4.94
N SER A 230 17.02 6.33 -5.88
CA SER A 230 17.34 6.61 -7.28
C SER A 230 17.02 8.07 -7.62
N ARG A 231 17.53 8.54 -8.76
CA ARG A 231 17.29 9.94 -9.21
C ARG A 231 15.80 10.23 -9.46
N ASN A 232 15.08 9.28 -10.00
CA ASN A 232 13.64 9.39 -10.26
C ASN A 232 12.92 8.28 -9.52
N HIS A 233 11.72 8.56 -9.02
CA HIS A 233 10.87 7.57 -8.38
C HIS A 233 9.42 7.80 -8.79
N ALA A 234 8.71 6.72 -9.05
CA ALA A 234 7.29 6.70 -9.29
C ALA A 234 6.64 5.61 -8.43
N THR A 235 5.45 5.90 -7.90
CA THR A 235 4.61 4.92 -7.22
C THR A 235 3.30 4.85 -7.99
N GLY A 236 2.91 3.66 -8.39
CA GLY A 236 1.67 3.39 -9.11
C GLY A 236 0.83 2.37 -8.37
N GLY A 237 -0.48 2.40 -8.64
CA GLY A 237 -1.40 1.41 -8.11
C GLY A 237 -2.76 1.50 -8.79
N THR A 238 -3.50 0.39 -8.74
CA THR A 238 -4.86 0.30 -9.26
C THR A 238 -5.85 0.39 -8.10
N LEU A 239 -6.90 1.22 -8.23
CA LEU A 239 -7.93 1.35 -7.22
C LEU A 239 -8.63 0.01 -7.00
N SER A 240 -8.52 -0.52 -5.78
CA SER A 240 -9.20 -1.74 -5.35
C SER A 240 -10.50 -1.44 -4.59
N LEU A 241 -10.48 -0.42 -3.74
CA LEU A 241 -11.62 -0.06 -2.91
C LEU A 241 -11.77 1.46 -2.85
N ALA A 242 -12.87 1.98 -3.39
CA ALA A 242 -13.30 3.35 -3.14
C ALA A 242 -13.93 3.43 -1.74
N MET A 243 -13.39 4.25 -0.87
CA MET A 243 -13.84 4.37 0.52
C MET A 243 -14.89 5.46 0.64
N ARG A 244 -15.78 5.32 1.63
CA ARG A 244 -16.80 6.32 1.91
C ARG A 244 -16.18 7.67 2.26
N TYR A 245 -15.06 7.65 3.01
CA TYR A 245 -14.24 8.81 3.40
C TYR A 245 -12.87 8.32 3.90
N GLY A 246 -11.93 9.22 4.07
CA GLY A 246 -10.59 8.95 4.58
C GLY A 246 -10.55 8.83 6.10
N GLU A 247 -9.47 9.32 6.71
CA GLU A 247 -9.35 9.37 8.17
C GLU A 247 -10.48 10.18 8.80
N ASN A 248 -10.90 11.25 8.10
CA ASN A 248 -12.00 12.12 8.52
C ASN A 248 -13.11 12.16 7.45
N PRO A 249 -14.39 12.42 7.85
CA PRO A 249 -15.55 12.34 6.95
C PRO A 249 -15.52 13.26 5.73
N HIS A 250 -14.78 14.36 5.77
CA HIS A 250 -14.65 15.33 4.66
C HIS A 250 -13.56 14.96 3.64
N GLN A 251 -12.80 13.88 3.87
CA GLN A 251 -11.67 13.48 3.03
C GLN A 251 -12.08 12.34 2.11
N ALA A 252 -11.89 12.48 0.80
CA ALA A 252 -12.00 11.37 -0.13
C ALA A 252 -10.82 10.41 0.02
N ALA A 253 -11.06 9.10 -0.10
CA ALA A 253 -10.02 8.08 0.03
C ALA A 253 -10.29 6.84 -0.83
N GLY A 254 -9.24 6.08 -1.10
CA GLY A 254 -9.29 4.78 -1.76
C GLY A 254 -8.08 3.93 -1.38
N LEU A 255 -8.25 2.61 -1.43
CA LEU A 255 -7.16 1.65 -1.36
C LEU A 255 -6.68 1.36 -2.78
N TYR A 256 -5.39 1.50 -3.02
CA TYR A 256 -4.75 1.19 -4.29
C TYR A 256 -3.79 0.01 -4.10
N LEU A 257 -3.89 -1.01 -4.96
CA LEU A 257 -2.98 -2.14 -4.98
C LEU A 257 -1.81 -1.84 -5.91
N THR A 258 -0.60 -2.13 -5.44
CA THR A 258 0.65 -1.87 -6.15
C THR A 258 1.20 -3.10 -6.87
N GLY A 259 0.60 -4.28 -6.67
CA GLY A 259 1.13 -5.56 -7.14
C GLY A 259 2.13 -6.20 -6.18
N GLU A 260 2.48 -5.54 -5.06
CA GLU A 260 3.29 -6.13 -4.00
C GLU A 260 2.56 -7.33 -3.38
N LYS A 261 3.25 -8.48 -3.24
CA LYS A 261 2.67 -9.73 -2.74
C LYS A 261 2.78 -9.89 -1.22
N ARG A 262 3.26 -8.86 -0.49
CA ARG A 262 3.41 -8.94 0.96
C ARG A 262 2.06 -9.28 1.61
N PRO A 263 1.97 -10.38 2.39
CA PRO A 263 0.76 -10.71 3.12
C PRO A 263 0.39 -9.60 4.11
N GLY A 264 -0.89 -9.20 4.11
CA GLY A 264 -1.36 -8.10 4.96
C GLY A 264 -2.78 -7.69 4.62
N VAL A 265 -3.25 -6.58 5.17
CA VAL A 265 -4.63 -6.12 5.00
C VAL A 265 -5.01 -5.86 3.53
N ALA A 266 -4.07 -5.40 2.71
CA ALA A 266 -4.31 -5.08 1.29
C ALA A 266 -4.48 -6.35 0.41
N THR A 267 -3.89 -7.48 0.83
CA THR A 267 -3.94 -8.77 0.13
C THR A 267 -4.88 -9.77 0.80
N ALA A 268 -5.43 -9.42 1.98
CA ALA A 268 -6.32 -10.28 2.74
C ALA A 268 -7.69 -10.45 2.09
N THR A 269 -8.30 -11.61 2.31
CA THR A 269 -9.70 -11.89 1.95
C THR A 269 -10.62 -11.50 3.10
N LEU A 270 -11.61 -10.66 2.82
CA LEU A 270 -12.68 -10.33 3.77
C LEU A 270 -13.74 -11.45 3.75
N LEU A 271 -13.79 -12.25 4.82
CA LEU A 271 -14.74 -13.36 4.94
C LEU A 271 -16.14 -12.89 5.38
N GLN A 272 -16.20 -11.87 6.23
CA GLN A 272 -17.47 -11.28 6.66
C GLN A 272 -17.32 -9.81 7.10
N GLY A 273 -18.45 -9.15 7.26
CA GLY A 273 -18.57 -7.78 7.74
C GLY A 273 -18.72 -6.77 6.62
N LYS A 274 -18.77 -5.50 6.99
CA LYS A 274 -18.84 -4.38 6.03
C LYS A 274 -17.47 -4.11 5.41
N ALA A 275 -17.44 -3.41 4.28
CA ALA A 275 -16.21 -2.89 3.70
C ALA A 275 -15.36 -2.17 4.78
N LEU A 276 -14.04 -2.32 4.66
CA LEU A 276 -13.08 -1.68 5.56
C LEU A 276 -13.10 -0.16 5.36
N SER A 277 -13.01 0.59 6.44
CA SER A 277 -12.75 2.03 6.39
C SER A 277 -11.24 2.30 6.29
N TYR A 278 -10.88 3.54 5.97
CA TYR A 278 -9.49 4.00 6.00
C TYR A 278 -8.80 3.64 7.32
N ASN A 279 -9.44 3.98 8.45
CA ASN A 279 -8.89 3.71 9.78
C ASN A 279 -8.80 2.20 10.07
N ASN A 280 -9.78 1.40 9.63
CA ASN A 280 -9.66 -0.06 9.78
C ASN A 280 -8.44 -0.60 9.03
N ILE A 281 -8.19 -0.15 7.80
CA ILE A 281 -7.04 -0.60 7.01
C ILE A 281 -5.73 -0.18 7.68
N ASN A 282 -5.59 1.09 8.06
CA ASN A 282 -4.40 1.61 8.73
C ASN A 282 -4.07 0.85 10.03
N ASP A 283 -5.08 0.61 10.86
CA ASP A 283 -4.89 -0.07 12.14
C ASP A 283 -4.67 -1.57 11.97
N THR A 284 -5.34 -2.21 10.97
CA THR A 284 -5.15 -3.63 10.66
C THR A 284 -3.76 -3.89 10.07
N ASP A 285 -3.22 -2.98 9.24
CA ASP A 285 -1.86 -3.04 8.73
C ASP A 285 -0.85 -3.03 9.89
N ALA A 286 -0.98 -2.06 10.80
CA ALA A 286 -0.12 -1.97 11.98
C ALA A 286 -0.21 -3.22 12.87
N ALA A 287 -1.41 -3.81 13.01
CA ALA A 287 -1.63 -4.99 13.82
C ALA A 287 -0.99 -6.24 13.21
N TYR A 288 -1.16 -6.42 11.89
CA TYR A 288 -0.67 -7.61 11.21
C TYR A 288 0.86 -7.58 11.04
N GLU A 289 1.44 -6.42 10.75
CA GLU A 289 2.90 -6.23 10.73
C GLU A 289 3.51 -6.56 12.10
N LEU A 290 2.91 -6.11 13.20
CA LEU A 290 3.40 -6.42 14.55
C LEU A 290 3.30 -7.91 14.86
N VAL A 291 2.14 -8.55 14.63
CA VAL A 291 1.96 -9.96 15.00
C VAL A 291 2.82 -10.88 14.13
N SER A 292 3.18 -10.46 12.93
CA SER A 292 4.07 -11.19 12.03
C SER A 292 5.53 -11.24 12.50
N GLU A 293 5.92 -10.45 13.49
CA GLU A 293 7.25 -10.54 14.15
C GLU A 293 7.41 -11.79 15.02
N PHE A 294 6.32 -12.49 15.35
CA PHE A 294 6.34 -13.60 16.28
C PHE A 294 6.34 -14.95 15.56
N ASP A 295 7.17 -15.88 16.08
CA ASP A 295 7.25 -17.25 15.59
C ASP A 295 5.87 -17.93 15.69
N PRO A 296 5.32 -18.47 14.58
CA PRO A 296 4.03 -19.18 14.58
C PRO A 296 4.05 -20.48 15.38
N ALA A 297 5.22 -20.99 15.78
CA ALA A 297 5.30 -22.11 16.72
C ALA A 297 4.74 -21.79 18.12
N LYS A 298 4.60 -20.49 18.44
CA LYS A 298 4.00 -20.03 19.69
C LYS A 298 2.86 -19.04 19.37
N PRO A 299 1.61 -19.34 19.78
CA PRO A 299 0.49 -18.43 19.55
C PRO A 299 0.76 -17.02 20.08
N ALA A 300 0.52 -16.01 19.25
CA ALA A 300 0.67 -14.61 19.59
C ALA A 300 -0.53 -13.80 19.13
N VAL A 301 -0.88 -12.80 19.94
CA VAL A 301 -1.98 -11.86 19.70
C VAL A 301 -1.49 -10.43 19.86
N ALA A 302 -1.84 -9.57 18.92
CA ALA A 302 -1.69 -8.12 19.03
C ALA A 302 -3.06 -7.45 18.97
N ILE A 303 -3.36 -6.60 19.97
CA ILE A 303 -4.56 -5.77 20.02
C ILE A 303 -4.13 -4.33 19.75
N ILE A 304 -4.61 -3.75 18.66
CA ILE A 304 -4.19 -2.43 18.18
C ILE A 304 -5.36 -1.46 18.18
N LYS A 305 -5.10 -0.21 18.53
CA LYS A 305 -6.01 0.90 18.34
C LYS A 305 -5.22 2.17 17.96
N HIS A 306 -5.68 2.86 16.90
CA HIS A 306 -4.98 4.05 16.37
C HIS A 306 -3.50 3.77 16.05
N ALA A 307 -3.27 2.61 15.38
CA ALA A 307 -1.96 2.12 14.98
C ALA A 307 -0.92 1.96 16.11
N ASN A 308 -1.37 1.83 17.37
CA ASN A 308 -0.53 1.52 18.53
C ASN A 308 -1.08 0.31 19.30
N PRO A 309 -0.23 -0.53 19.90
CA PRO A 309 -0.69 -1.66 20.68
C PRO A 309 -1.34 -1.23 22.00
N CYS A 310 -2.55 -1.75 22.26
CA CYS A 310 -3.17 -1.79 23.57
C CYS A 310 -2.57 -2.91 24.42
N GLY A 311 -2.25 -4.02 23.75
CA GLY A 311 -1.59 -5.15 24.37
C GLY A 311 -1.13 -6.17 23.35
N VAL A 312 -0.04 -6.85 23.66
CA VAL A 312 0.56 -7.92 22.86
C VAL A 312 0.98 -9.04 23.80
N ALA A 313 0.70 -10.28 23.44
CA ALA A 313 1.14 -11.41 24.25
C ALA A 313 1.35 -12.67 23.42
N THR A 314 2.19 -13.56 23.94
CA THR A 314 2.24 -14.97 23.55
C THR A 314 1.61 -15.84 24.62
N GLY A 315 1.08 -16.99 24.22
CA GLY A 315 0.43 -17.94 25.11
C GLY A 315 0.66 -19.39 24.72
N ASP A 316 0.21 -20.31 25.60
CA ASP A 316 0.21 -21.75 25.28
C ASP A 316 -0.91 -22.09 24.31
N THR A 317 -2.03 -21.35 24.40
CA THR A 317 -3.13 -21.35 23.43
C THR A 317 -3.38 -19.95 22.92
N LEU A 318 -4.10 -19.82 21.79
CA LEU A 318 -4.45 -18.51 21.23
C LEU A 318 -5.37 -17.73 22.17
N ALA A 319 -6.30 -18.41 22.85
CA ALA A 319 -7.17 -17.82 23.85
C ALA A 319 -6.38 -17.31 25.08
N ASP A 320 -5.34 -18.05 25.52
CA ASP A 320 -4.44 -17.58 26.59
C ASP A 320 -3.68 -16.31 26.16
N ALA A 321 -3.10 -16.32 24.95
CA ALA A 321 -2.44 -15.15 24.38
C ALA A 321 -3.38 -13.94 24.30
N TYR A 322 -4.64 -14.13 23.86
CA TYR A 322 -5.62 -13.06 23.81
C TYR A 322 -5.95 -12.48 25.21
N ARG A 323 -6.22 -13.35 26.20
CA ARG A 323 -6.51 -12.91 27.57
C ARG A 323 -5.36 -12.10 28.16
N LYS A 324 -4.12 -12.55 27.97
CA LYS A 324 -2.91 -11.82 28.42
C LYS A 324 -2.77 -10.46 27.71
N ALA A 325 -2.90 -10.42 26.38
CA ALA A 325 -2.83 -9.18 25.62
C ALA A 325 -3.92 -8.20 26.05
N PHE A 326 -5.16 -8.69 26.22
CA PHE A 326 -6.29 -7.87 26.65
C PHE A 326 -6.13 -7.30 28.06
N SER A 327 -5.47 -8.02 28.97
CA SER A 327 -5.24 -7.58 30.35
C SER A 327 -4.34 -6.34 30.47
N CYS A 328 -3.53 -6.03 29.44
CA CYS A 328 -2.62 -4.88 29.46
C CYS A 328 -3.35 -3.52 29.46
N ASP A 329 -4.41 -3.38 28.62
CA ASP A 329 -5.23 -2.15 28.56
C ASP A 329 -6.63 -2.48 28.03
N GLN A 330 -7.49 -2.99 28.93
CA GLN A 330 -8.85 -3.40 28.59
C GLN A 330 -9.72 -2.23 28.08
N THR A 331 -9.47 -1.04 28.60
CA THR A 331 -10.22 0.17 28.22
C THR A 331 -9.95 0.56 26.77
N SER A 332 -8.69 0.59 26.37
CA SER A 332 -8.31 0.95 25.00
C SER A 332 -8.62 -0.16 23.99
N ALA A 333 -8.61 -1.43 24.39
CA ALA A 333 -8.90 -2.57 23.54
C ALA A 333 -10.33 -2.57 22.96
N PHE A 334 -11.29 -1.92 23.63
CA PHE A 334 -12.64 -1.76 23.13
C PHE A 334 -12.68 -1.01 21.78
N GLY A 335 -13.23 -1.64 20.75
CA GLY A 335 -13.26 -1.10 19.39
C GLY A 335 -11.90 -1.16 18.66
N GLY A 336 -10.98 -1.97 19.15
CA GLY A 336 -9.68 -2.20 18.54
C GLY A 336 -9.70 -3.26 17.42
N ILE A 337 -8.50 -3.52 16.91
CA ILE A 337 -8.18 -4.56 15.91
C ILE A 337 -7.45 -5.68 16.62
N VAL A 338 -7.82 -6.93 16.33
CA VAL A 338 -7.13 -8.13 16.84
C VAL A 338 -6.42 -8.83 15.71
N ALA A 339 -5.11 -8.95 15.79
CA ALA A 339 -4.28 -9.70 14.84
C ALA A 339 -3.66 -10.93 15.52
N LEU A 340 -3.62 -12.02 14.76
CA LEU A 340 -3.20 -13.34 15.22
C LEU A 340 -2.10 -13.87 14.31
N ASN A 341 -1.09 -14.54 14.89
CA ASN A 341 -0.01 -15.15 14.10
C ASN A 341 -0.28 -16.60 13.68
N VAL A 342 -1.37 -17.19 14.15
CA VAL A 342 -1.80 -18.56 13.82
C VAL A 342 -3.28 -18.57 13.44
N THR A 343 -3.79 -19.74 13.03
CA THR A 343 -5.20 -19.95 12.70
C THR A 343 -6.12 -19.56 13.86
N LEU A 344 -7.12 -18.73 13.61
CA LEU A 344 -8.17 -18.44 14.59
C LEU A 344 -8.99 -19.70 14.85
N ASP A 345 -8.98 -20.16 16.09
CA ASP A 345 -9.78 -21.29 16.58
C ASP A 345 -11.04 -20.82 17.33
N ALA A 346 -11.91 -21.78 17.68
CA ALA A 346 -13.18 -21.51 18.34
C ALA A 346 -12.99 -20.88 19.74
N GLU A 347 -12.04 -21.38 20.55
CA GLU A 347 -11.80 -20.89 21.90
C GLU A 347 -11.38 -19.42 21.89
N ALA A 348 -10.45 -19.03 21.03
CA ALA A 348 -10.03 -17.64 20.89
C ALA A 348 -11.15 -16.77 20.31
N ALA A 349 -11.93 -17.28 19.35
CA ALA A 349 -13.07 -16.54 18.81
C ALA A 349 -14.11 -16.22 19.88
N GLU A 350 -14.44 -17.20 20.77
CA GLU A 350 -15.35 -16.98 21.91
C GLU A 350 -14.86 -15.89 22.86
N GLU A 351 -13.56 -15.83 23.12
CA GLU A 351 -12.98 -14.77 23.96
C GLU A 351 -13.05 -13.39 23.29
N ILE A 352 -12.66 -13.31 22.00
CA ILE A 352 -12.59 -12.04 21.26
C ILE A 352 -13.97 -11.41 21.10
N VAL A 353 -15.03 -12.20 20.86
CA VAL A 353 -16.37 -11.66 20.61
C VAL A 353 -17.09 -11.18 21.88
N LYS A 354 -16.50 -11.37 23.09
CA LYS A 354 -17.05 -10.86 24.35
C LYS A 354 -17.06 -9.34 24.43
N ILE A 355 -16.12 -8.68 23.74
CA ILE A 355 -16.06 -7.22 23.64
C ILE A 355 -16.33 -6.75 22.21
N PHE A 356 -16.62 -5.46 22.07
CA PHE A 356 -16.71 -4.86 20.74
C PHE A 356 -15.32 -4.79 20.10
N THR A 357 -15.17 -5.48 18.97
CA THR A 357 -13.96 -5.51 18.13
C THR A 357 -14.34 -5.09 16.72
N GLU A 358 -13.54 -4.24 16.08
CA GLU A 358 -13.79 -3.74 14.71
C GLU A 358 -13.37 -4.77 13.64
N VAL A 359 -12.19 -5.36 13.80
CA VAL A 359 -11.57 -6.27 12.83
C VAL A 359 -10.80 -7.38 13.54
N ILE A 360 -10.90 -8.59 13.00
CA ILE A 360 -9.98 -9.70 13.29
C ILE A 360 -9.24 -10.04 12.01
N ILE A 361 -7.92 -10.21 12.09
CA ILE A 361 -7.09 -10.68 10.99
C ILE A 361 -6.20 -11.84 11.46
N ALA A 362 -6.18 -12.91 10.68
CA ALA A 362 -5.38 -14.12 10.93
C ALA A 362 -4.83 -14.70 9.62
N PRO A 363 -3.83 -15.59 9.65
CA PRO A 363 -3.43 -16.36 8.47
C PRO A 363 -4.59 -17.20 7.91
N SER A 364 -5.36 -17.84 8.79
CA SER A 364 -6.53 -18.67 8.45
C SER A 364 -7.52 -18.71 9.62
N VAL A 365 -8.69 -19.29 9.39
CA VAL A 365 -9.81 -19.34 10.36
C VAL A 365 -10.46 -20.72 10.25
N THR A 366 -10.77 -21.37 11.39
CA THR A 366 -11.57 -22.60 11.37
C THR A 366 -13.05 -22.32 11.09
N GLU A 367 -13.78 -23.32 10.61
CA GLU A 367 -15.22 -23.16 10.33
C GLU A 367 -16.01 -22.83 11.59
N GLU A 368 -15.65 -23.44 12.72
CA GLU A 368 -16.27 -23.19 14.02
C GLU A 368 -16.03 -21.76 14.48
N ALA A 369 -14.79 -21.25 14.37
CA ALA A 369 -14.46 -19.87 14.71
C ALA A 369 -15.21 -18.87 13.81
N ALA A 370 -15.30 -19.13 12.51
CA ALA A 370 -16.07 -18.31 11.60
C ALA A 370 -17.56 -18.26 11.98
N ALA A 371 -18.15 -19.38 12.39
CA ALA A 371 -19.53 -19.45 12.84
C ALA A 371 -19.77 -18.64 14.13
N ILE A 372 -18.82 -18.65 15.08
CA ILE A 372 -18.87 -17.84 16.31
C ILE A 372 -18.82 -16.35 15.96
N VAL A 373 -17.86 -15.94 15.12
CA VAL A 373 -17.68 -14.55 14.69
C VAL A 373 -18.90 -14.06 13.90
N ALA A 374 -19.57 -14.93 13.12
CA ALA A 374 -20.75 -14.61 12.31
C ALA A 374 -21.94 -14.10 13.15
N ALA A 375 -22.00 -14.41 14.44
CA ALA A 375 -23.01 -13.84 15.34
C ALA A 375 -22.86 -12.30 15.51
N LYS A 376 -21.69 -11.74 15.21
CA LYS A 376 -21.40 -10.31 15.29
C LYS A 376 -21.35 -9.69 13.89
N LYS A 377 -22.49 -9.42 13.28
CA LYS A 377 -22.67 -8.99 11.87
C LYS A 377 -21.78 -7.81 11.42
N ASN A 378 -21.38 -6.93 12.34
CA ASN A 378 -20.55 -5.76 12.02
C ASN A 378 -19.04 -6.00 12.21
N LEU A 379 -18.65 -7.10 12.87
CA LEU A 379 -17.26 -7.48 13.06
C LEU A 379 -16.69 -7.98 11.72
N ARG A 380 -15.58 -7.42 11.30
CA ARG A 380 -14.90 -7.81 10.07
C ARG A 380 -13.91 -8.92 10.36
N LEU A 381 -13.94 -9.97 9.55
CA LEU A 381 -13.04 -11.12 9.66
C LEU A 381 -12.24 -11.26 8.37
N LEU A 382 -10.91 -11.20 8.48
CA LEU A 382 -9.99 -11.28 7.36
C LEU A 382 -9.05 -12.47 7.50
N THR A 383 -8.70 -13.06 6.34
CA THR A 383 -7.63 -14.05 6.23
C THR A 383 -6.55 -13.55 5.28
N ALA A 384 -5.30 -13.55 5.74
CA ALA A 384 -4.16 -13.09 4.96
C ALA A 384 -3.38 -14.23 4.27
N GLY A 385 -3.77 -15.51 4.50
CA GLY A 385 -3.15 -16.69 3.94
C GLY A 385 -1.89 -17.13 4.70
N THR A 386 -0.96 -16.21 4.94
CA THR A 386 0.29 -16.44 5.67
C THR A 386 0.75 -15.17 6.37
N LEU A 387 1.75 -15.28 7.24
CA LEU A 387 2.37 -14.11 7.88
C LEU A 387 3.28 -13.35 6.91
N ALA A 388 3.41 -12.05 7.14
CA ALA A 388 4.42 -11.25 6.48
C ALA A 388 5.82 -11.61 7.02
N ASP A 389 6.83 -11.71 6.15
CA ASP A 389 8.21 -11.85 6.60
C ASP A 389 8.72 -10.50 7.14
N PRO A 390 9.07 -10.40 8.45
CA PRO A 390 9.56 -9.15 9.03
C PRO A 390 10.96 -8.76 8.51
N ARG A 391 11.71 -9.70 7.91
CA ARG A 391 13.03 -9.46 7.30
C ARG A 391 12.95 -9.01 5.85
N ALA A 392 11.79 -9.16 5.23
CA ALA A 392 11.62 -8.78 3.84
C ALA A 392 11.83 -7.26 3.66
N GLY A 393 12.60 -6.91 2.65
CA GLY A 393 12.79 -5.54 2.22
C GLY A 393 11.50 -4.87 1.76
N GLY A 394 11.62 -3.69 1.23
CA GLY A 394 10.51 -2.88 0.71
C GLY A 394 10.77 -1.40 0.97
N VAL A 395 9.87 -0.56 0.51
CA VAL A 395 10.01 0.90 0.68
C VAL A 395 8.74 1.49 1.29
N LEU A 396 8.96 2.54 2.09
CA LEU A 396 7.90 3.39 2.63
C LEU A 396 7.99 4.77 1.98
N VAL A 397 6.85 5.32 1.60
CA VAL A 397 6.72 6.66 1.01
C VAL A 397 5.78 7.49 1.86
N LYS A 398 6.22 8.66 2.27
CA LYS A 398 5.45 9.61 3.09
C LYS A 398 5.37 10.95 2.39
N SER A 399 4.18 11.42 2.12
CA SER A 399 3.96 12.75 1.53
C SER A 399 4.41 13.86 2.47
N VAL A 400 5.08 14.88 1.91
CA VAL A 400 5.44 16.14 2.58
C VAL A 400 5.10 17.30 1.66
N ALA A 401 4.98 18.50 2.20
CA ALA A 401 4.68 19.67 1.38
C ALA A 401 5.73 19.85 0.27
N GLY A 402 5.29 19.82 -0.98
CA GLY A 402 6.16 19.97 -2.15
C GLY A 402 6.96 18.73 -2.56
N GLY A 403 6.74 17.58 -1.91
CA GLY A 403 7.48 16.35 -2.23
C GLY A 403 7.05 15.12 -1.43
N PHE A 404 7.92 14.16 -1.35
CA PHE A 404 7.75 12.98 -0.50
C PHE A 404 9.11 12.49 0.03
N LEU A 405 9.06 11.83 1.17
CA LEU A 405 10.18 11.08 1.74
C LEU A 405 10.04 9.62 1.30
N LYS A 406 11.15 9.01 0.91
CA LYS A 406 11.26 7.58 0.61
C LYS A 406 12.35 6.98 1.48
N GLN A 407 12.07 5.88 2.13
CA GLN A 407 13.03 5.11 2.90
C GLN A 407 12.78 3.61 2.73
N GLU A 408 13.74 2.81 3.09
CA GLU A 408 13.54 1.37 3.23
C GLU A 408 12.64 1.07 4.42
N ARG A 409 11.95 -0.07 4.36
CA ARG A 409 11.22 -0.63 5.49
C ARG A 409 12.21 -0.96 6.61
N ASP A 410 11.82 -0.72 7.86
CA ASP A 410 12.59 -1.19 9.02
C ASP A 410 12.40 -2.72 9.15
N ASN A 411 13.36 -3.46 8.62
CA ASN A 411 13.36 -4.93 8.59
C ASN A 411 14.38 -5.57 9.54
N ALA A 412 14.99 -4.79 10.43
CA ALA A 412 15.87 -5.34 11.46
C ALA A 412 15.05 -6.08 12.53
N VAL A 413 15.38 -7.34 12.76
CA VAL A 413 14.70 -8.24 13.71
C VAL A 413 15.61 -8.49 14.89
N VAL A 414 15.07 -8.40 16.11
CA VAL A 414 15.85 -8.47 17.36
C VAL A 414 16.62 -9.78 17.51
N ASP A 415 16.15 -10.87 16.92
CA ASP A 415 16.83 -12.17 16.99
C ASP A 415 18.11 -12.23 16.16
N ASP A 416 18.28 -11.33 15.20
CA ASP A 416 19.44 -11.23 14.31
C ASP A 416 20.48 -10.21 14.83
N LEU A 417 20.18 -9.51 15.95
CA LEU A 417 21.05 -8.47 16.49
C LEU A 417 22.10 -9.03 17.45
N ASP A 418 23.29 -8.42 17.45
CA ASP A 418 24.36 -8.70 18.42
C ASP A 418 24.06 -8.01 19.76
N LEU A 419 23.32 -8.70 20.63
CA LEU A 419 22.88 -8.19 21.92
C LEU A 419 24.03 -8.17 22.93
N LYS A 420 24.35 -7.01 23.54
CA LYS A 420 25.45 -6.83 24.49
C LYS A 420 24.92 -6.43 25.86
N CYS A 421 25.14 -7.27 26.87
CA CYS A 421 24.93 -6.83 28.24
C CYS A 421 26.06 -5.88 28.66
N VAL A 422 25.69 -4.66 29.08
CA VAL A 422 26.65 -3.58 29.40
C VAL A 422 26.77 -3.29 30.91
N THR A 423 25.91 -3.91 31.74
CA THR A 423 25.91 -3.78 33.21
C THR A 423 26.60 -4.95 33.90
N LYS A 424 26.93 -4.77 35.19
CA LYS A 424 27.50 -5.82 36.05
C LYS A 424 26.55 -7.00 36.21
N ARG A 425 25.26 -6.72 36.41
CA ARG A 425 24.22 -7.75 36.49
C ARG A 425 23.88 -8.24 35.07
N GLN A 426 23.96 -9.54 34.88
CA GLN A 426 23.52 -10.18 33.67
C GLN A 426 21.99 -10.45 33.75
N PRO A 427 21.25 -10.37 32.65
CA PRO A 427 19.86 -10.81 32.64
C PRO A 427 19.76 -12.33 32.77
N SER A 428 18.74 -12.83 33.42
CA SER A 428 18.37 -14.24 33.34
C SER A 428 17.86 -14.58 31.92
N GLU A 429 17.76 -15.87 31.60
CA GLU A 429 17.19 -16.32 30.31
C GLU A 429 15.75 -15.83 30.11
N ALA A 430 14.94 -15.85 31.17
CA ALA A 430 13.57 -15.36 31.13
C ALA A 430 13.51 -13.84 30.91
N GLU A 431 14.35 -13.07 31.60
CA GLU A 431 14.45 -11.62 31.39
C GLU A 431 14.90 -11.30 29.97
N LEU A 432 15.87 -12.04 29.42
CA LEU A 432 16.35 -11.83 28.04
C LEU A 432 15.28 -12.17 27.01
N ALA A 433 14.48 -13.21 27.23
CA ALA A 433 13.33 -13.55 26.39
C ALA A 433 12.28 -12.43 26.40
N ASP A 434 11.92 -11.92 27.59
CA ASP A 434 10.99 -10.80 27.74
C ASP A 434 11.57 -9.49 27.16
N MET A 435 12.87 -9.23 27.27
CA MET A 435 13.54 -8.09 26.64
C MET A 435 13.42 -8.14 25.12
N LYS A 436 13.69 -9.29 24.51
CA LYS A 436 13.53 -9.49 23.06
C LYS A 436 12.07 -9.27 22.64
N PHE A 437 11.13 -9.82 23.40
CA PHE A 437 9.70 -9.59 23.19
C PHE A 437 9.35 -8.10 23.26
N ALA A 438 9.80 -7.41 24.30
CA ALA A 438 9.53 -5.99 24.52
C ALA A 438 10.11 -5.11 23.39
N PHE A 439 11.33 -5.42 22.94
CA PHE A 439 11.98 -4.68 21.87
C PHE A 439 11.29 -4.90 20.50
N ARG A 440 10.83 -6.12 20.24
CA ARG A 440 10.00 -6.48 19.08
C ARG A 440 8.72 -5.66 19.05
N VAL A 441 8.03 -5.52 20.19
CA VAL A 441 6.84 -4.68 20.29
C VAL A 441 7.17 -3.19 20.14
N ALA A 442 8.26 -2.72 20.76
CA ALA A 442 8.68 -1.31 20.73
C ALA A 442 8.92 -0.79 19.31
N LYS A 443 9.43 -1.63 18.39
CA LYS A 443 9.57 -1.35 16.95
C LYS A 443 8.27 -0.87 16.31
N HIS A 444 7.12 -1.36 16.78
CA HIS A 444 5.79 -1.08 16.23
C HIS A 444 5.01 -0.01 17.00
N VAL A 445 5.62 0.60 18.01
CA VAL A 445 5.01 1.66 18.81
C VAL A 445 5.49 3.03 18.32
N LYS A 446 4.58 3.99 18.25
CA LYS A 446 4.92 5.38 17.91
C LYS A 446 5.92 5.96 18.91
N SER A 447 7.00 6.57 18.39
CA SER A 447 8.07 7.20 19.17
C SER A 447 7.57 8.44 19.93
N ASN A 448 8.09 8.76 21.11
CA ASN A 448 8.98 7.91 21.90
C ASN A 448 8.21 6.75 22.50
N ALA A 449 8.75 5.53 22.39
CA ALA A 449 8.11 4.31 22.85
C ALA A 449 8.81 3.73 24.10
N ILE A 450 8.00 3.39 25.12
CA ILE A 450 8.40 2.60 26.28
C ILE A 450 7.41 1.45 26.43
N VAL A 451 7.93 0.22 26.48
CA VAL A 451 7.13 -0.99 26.57
C VAL A 451 7.59 -1.84 27.74
N TYR A 452 6.71 -2.04 28.74
CA TYR A 452 6.94 -2.95 29.85
C TYR A 452 6.38 -4.33 29.52
N VAL A 453 7.17 -5.36 29.81
CA VAL A 453 6.82 -6.77 29.50
C VAL A 453 7.14 -7.65 30.70
N ARG A 454 6.29 -8.63 30.94
CA ARG A 454 6.49 -9.71 31.91
C ARG A 454 5.83 -10.99 31.40
N ASP A 455 6.55 -12.09 31.49
CA ASP A 455 6.07 -13.44 31.13
C ASP A 455 5.47 -13.52 29.70
N GLY A 456 6.16 -12.91 28.74
CA GLY A 456 5.78 -12.92 27.32
C GLY A 456 4.51 -12.11 27.00
N ALA A 457 4.17 -11.11 27.86
CA ALA A 457 3.03 -10.22 27.66
C ALA A 457 3.40 -8.77 28.00
N THR A 458 2.91 -7.82 27.21
CA THR A 458 2.97 -6.40 27.57
C THR A 458 2.14 -6.15 28.83
N VAL A 459 2.67 -5.36 29.73
CA VAL A 459 2.00 -4.95 30.98
C VAL A 459 1.83 -3.44 31.08
N GLY A 460 2.35 -2.69 30.11
CA GLY A 460 2.18 -1.27 29.97
C GLY A 460 2.86 -0.74 28.72
N VAL A 461 2.19 0.10 27.95
CA VAL A 461 2.69 0.69 26.71
C VAL A 461 2.53 2.20 26.77
N GLY A 462 3.64 2.93 26.61
CA GLY A 462 3.69 4.38 26.42
C GLY A 462 4.12 4.70 25.00
N ALA A 463 3.27 5.42 24.26
CA ALA A 463 3.43 5.67 22.84
C ALA A 463 3.28 7.14 22.50
N GLY A 464 4.02 7.62 21.49
CA GLY A 464 3.80 8.91 20.85
C GLY A 464 4.06 10.13 21.73
N GLN A 465 4.94 10.04 22.73
CA GLN A 465 5.24 11.14 23.62
C GLN A 465 6.52 11.88 23.23
N MET A 466 6.56 13.18 23.53
CA MET A 466 7.73 14.02 23.25
C MET A 466 8.93 13.66 24.13
N SER A 467 8.72 13.04 25.28
CA SER A 467 9.79 12.57 26.14
C SER A 467 9.65 11.09 26.51
N ARG A 468 10.77 10.38 26.73
CA ARG A 468 10.78 9.00 27.22
C ARG A 468 10.27 8.90 28.64
N VAL A 469 10.53 9.91 29.47
CA VAL A 469 10.04 10.00 30.85
C VAL A 469 8.49 9.98 30.87
N ASP A 470 7.86 10.75 29.99
CA ASP A 470 6.39 10.78 29.90
C ASP A 470 5.84 9.45 29.38
N SER A 471 6.48 8.85 28.35
CA SER A 471 6.12 7.51 27.89
C SER A 471 6.23 6.46 29.01
N ALA A 472 7.31 6.50 29.81
CA ALA A 472 7.49 5.59 30.94
C ALA A 472 6.40 5.76 32.00
N ARG A 473 6.07 7.00 32.35
CA ARG A 473 5.01 7.32 33.33
C ARG A 473 3.62 6.90 32.86
N ILE A 474 3.29 7.15 31.58
CA ILE A 474 2.01 6.74 30.98
C ILE A 474 1.90 5.22 30.99
N ALA A 475 2.96 4.51 30.58
CA ALA A 475 2.97 3.05 30.59
C ALA A 475 2.83 2.47 31.99
N ALA A 476 3.52 3.03 32.98
CA ALA A 476 3.41 2.62 34.40
C ALA A 476 2.01 2.89 34.93
N ARG A 477 1.43 4.05 34.66
CA ARG A 477 0.06 4.40 35.10
C ARG A 477 -0.97 3.45 34.50
N LYS A 478 -0.88 3.11 33.23
CA LYS A 478 -1.76 2.12 32.59
C LYS A 478 -1.64 0.75 33.24
N ALA A 479 -0.44 0.33 33.63
CA ALA A 479 -0.20 -0.92 34.33
C ALA A 479 -0.82 -0.94 35.75
N GLU A 480 -0.82 0.21 36.45
CA GLU A 480 -1.52 0.37 37.73
C GLU A 480 -3.04 0.25 37.56
N ASP A 481 -3.59 0.99 36.56
CA ASP A 481 -5.02 0.97 36.25
C ASP A 481 -5.49 -0.45 35.85
N ALA A 482 -4.68 -1.16 35.06
CA ALA A 482 -4.93 -2.55 34.65
C ALA A 482 -4.90 -3.51 35.87
N ALA A 483 -3.90 -3.38 36.74
CA ALA A 483 -3.83 -4.17 37.99
C ALA A 483 -5.05 -3.96 38.86
N GLN A 484 -5.48 -2.71 39.03
CA GLN A 484 -6.70 -2.37 39.79
C GLN A 484 -7.95 -3.03 39.15
N ALA A 485 -8.09 -2.96 37.81
CA ALA A 485 -9.20 -3.59 37.09
C ALA A 485 -9.24 -5.11 37.26
N LEU A 486 -8.06 -5.73 37.39
CA LEU A 486 -7.89 -7.16 37.65
C LEU A 486 -8.00 -7.55 39.15
N GLY A 487 -8.16 -6.59 40.04
CA GLY A 487 -8.21 -6.83 41.48
C GLY A 487 -6.87 -7.23 42.11
N LEU A 488 -5.75 -6.87 41.47
CA LEU A 488 -4.41 -7.16 41.95
C LEU A 488 -3.93 -6.09 42.94
N ALA A 489 -3.19 -6.51 43.98
CA ALA A 489 -2.64 -5.59 44.98
C ALA A 489 -1.41 -4.82 44.50
N GLU A 490 -0.72 -5.31 43.50
CA GLU A 490 0.55 -4.74 43.01
C GLU A 490 0.43 -4.39 41.51
N PRO A 491 1.11 -3.32 41.01
CA PRO A 491 1.16 -2.97 39.62
C PRO A 491 1.66 -4.12 38.75
N LEU A 492 1.16 -4.25 37.53
CA LEU A 492 1.59 -5.28 36.58
C LEU A 492 3.08 -5.13 36.21
N THR A 493 3.65 -3.93 36.34
CA THR A 493 5.07 -3.63 36.07
C THR A 493 6.02 -4.17 37.14
N LYS A 494 5.56 -4.64 38.27
CA LYS A 494 6.44 -5.18 39.30
C LYS A 494 7.20 -6.40 38.80
N GLY A 495 8.54 -6.30 38.75
CA GLY A 495 9.43 -7.35 38.27
C GLY A 495 9.50 -7.52 36.74
N CYS A 496 8.94 -6.58 35.97
CA CYS A 496 8.96 -6.59 34.51
C CYS A 496 10.34 -6.25 33.94
N VAL A 497 10.47 -6.41 32.62
CA VAL A 497 11.51 -5.79 31.81
C VAL A 497 10.94 -4.59 31.05
N VAL A 498 11.82 -3.71 30.56
CA VAL A 498 11.41 -2.55 29.74
C VAL A 498 12.23 -2.44 28.46
N ALA A 499 11.58 -2.12 27.35
CA ALA A 499 12.23 -1.73 26.10
C ALA A 499 12.02 -0.26 25.81
N SER A 500 13.05 0.38 25.25
CA SER A 500 12.97 1.70 24.65
C SER A 500 13.36 1.62 23.16
N ASP A 501 12.60 2.30 22.30
CA ASP A 501 12.82 2.36 20.85
C ASP A 501 14.13 3.06 20.43
N ALA A 502 14.71 3.87 21.33
CA ALA A 502 16.00 4.53 21.18
C ALA A 502 16.71 4.65 22.54
N PHE A 503 17.94 5.18 22.53
CA PHE A 503 18.74 5.33 23.74
C PHE A 503 18.12 6.29 24.76
N PHE A 504 18.40 6.07 26.05
CA PHE A 504 18.11 7.04 27.10
C PHE A 504 19.14 8.18 27.07
N PRO A 505 18.72 9.44 26.81
CA PRO A 505 19.66 10.56 26.75
C PRO A 505 20.22 10.94 28.15
N PHE A 506 19.49 10.58 29.22
CA PHE A 506 19.79 10.80 30.62
C PHE A 506 19.30 9.63 31.46
N ALA A 507 19.80 9.51 32.69
CA ALA A 507 19.38 8.45 33.60
C ALA A 507 17.92 8.56 34.09
N ASP A 508 17.28 9.72 34.00
CA ASP A 508 15.92 9.99 34.49
C ASP A 508 14.86 9.08 33.83
N GLY A 509 15.01 8.82 32.52
CA GLY A 509 14.12 7.90 31.81
C GLY A 509 14.26 6.46 32.29
N LEU A 510 15.49 6.00 32.55
CA LEU A 510 15.77 4.71 33.15
C LEU A 510 15.22 4.64 34.58
N LEU A 511 15.49 5.65 35.42
CA LEU A 511 15.06 5.69 36.82
C LEU A 511 13.53 5.67 36.92
N SER A 512 12.81 6.36 36.05
CA SER A 512 11.35 6.25 35.99
C SER A 512 10.86 4.83 35.71
N ALA A 513 11.56 4.05 34.90
CA ALA A 513 11.24 2.65 34.66
C ALA A 513 11.57 1.76 35.86
N VAL A 514 12.67 2.04 36.56
CA VAL A 514 13.05 1.35 37.81
C VAL A 514 12.02 1.61 38.92
N GLU A 515 11.59 2.86 39.08
CA GLU A 515 10.52 3.23 40.03
C GLU A 515 9.22 2.49 39.73
N ALA A 516 8.88 2.28 38.45
CA ALA A 516 7.75 1.49 38.02
C ALA A 516 7.88 -0.02 38.32
N GLY A 517 9.09 -0.50 38.69
CA GLY A 517 9.36 -1.89 39.07
C GLY A 517 10.12 -2.73 38.06
N ALA A 518 10.68 -2.12 37.00
CA ALA A 518 11.51 -2.83 36.02
C ALA A 518 12.80 -3.39 36.67
N LYS A 519 13.18 -4.60 36.25
CA LYS A 519 14.40 -5.30 36.69
C LYS A 519 15.46 -5.37 35.60
N ALA A 520 15.07 -5.23 34.36
CA ALA A 520 15.98 -5.28 33.23
C ALA A 520 15.51 -4.35 32.10
N VAL A 521 16.46 -3.87 31.30
CA VAL A 521 16.27 -2.87 30.25
C VAL A 521 16.93 -3.29 28.97
N ILE A 522 16.24 -3.15 27.83
CA ILE A 522 16.80 -3.29 26.48
C ILE A 522 16.65 -1.97 25.72
N GLN A 523 17.71 -1.49 25.11
CA GLN A 523 17.76 -0.25 24.36
C GLN A 523 18.89 -0.28 23.31
N PRO A 524 18.91 0.63 22.34
CA PRO A 524 19.98 0.69 21.33
C PRO A 524 21.38 1.00 21.87
N GLY A 525 21.50 1.86 22.87
CA GLY A 525 22.77 2.50 23.22
C GLY A 525 23.17 3.58 22.19
N GLY A 526 24.37 4.13 22.32
CA GLY A 526 24.92 5.13 21.40
C GLY A 526 24.71 6.59 21.84
N SER A 527 24.31 6.82 23.09
CA SER A 527 24.30 8.14 23.71
C SER A 527 25.70 8.54 24.14
N VAL A 528 26.03 9.81 24.05
CA VAL A 528 27.26 10.37 24.68
C VAL A 528 27.26 10.24 26.21
N ARG A 529 26.12 9.88 26.81
CA ARG A 529 25.93 9.66 28.25
C ARG A 529 25.64 8.20 28.62
N ASP A 530 25.98 7.26 27.77
CA ASP A 530 25.74 5.85 28.06
C ASP A 530 26.39 5.42 29.37
N ASP A 531 27.62 5.90 29.67
CA ASP A 531 28.30 5.60 30.92
C ASP A 531 27.51 6.05 32.17
N GLU A 532 26.84 7.21 32.12
CA GLU A 532 25.97 7.72 33.19
C GLU A 532 24.76 6.81 33.39
N VAL A 533 24.15 6.40 32.28
CA VAL A 533 22.94 5.55 32.28
C VAL A 533 23.29 4.13 32.77
N ILE A 534 24.45 3.59 32.33
CA ILE A 534 24.95 2.28 32.79
C ILE A 534 25.27 2.32 34.29
N ALA A 535 25.95 3.38 34.77
CA ALA A 535 26.27 3.54 36.19
C ALA A 535 24.99 3.58 37.07
N ALA A 536 23.96 4.30 36.63
CA ALA A 536 22.64 4.34 37.29
C ALA A 536 21.97 2.96 37.31
N ALA A 537 22.06 2.20 36.20
CA ALA A 537 21.54 0.83 36.15
C ALA A 537 22.28 -0.10 37.11
N ASP A 538 23.61 -0.01 37.17
CA ASP A 538 24.44 -0.79 38.09
C ASP A 538 24.14 -0.47 39.58
N GLU A 539 23.95 0.81 39.92
CA GLU A 539 23.58 1.26 41.27
C GLU A 539 22.22 0.64 41.74
N HIS A 540 21.28 0.48 40.82
CA HIS A 540 19.97 -0.09 41.10
C HIS A 540 19.89 -1.60 40.84
N GLY A 541 20.98 -2.26 40.48
CA GLY A 541 21.03 -3.71 40.22
C GLY A 541 20.21 -4.13 38.99
N ILE A 542 20.10 -3.26 38.00
CA ILE A 542 19.34 -3.49 36.75
C ILE A 542 20.29 -4.13 35.71
N ALA A 543 19.81 -5.17 35.00
CA ALA A 543 20.51 -5.67 33.82
C ALA A 543 20.15 -4.79 32.62
N MET A 544 21.17 -4.36 31.86
CA MET A 544 20.96 -3.56 30.65
C MET A 544 21.60 -4.21 29.44
N VAL A 545 20.83 -4.33 28.37
CA VAL A 545 21.27 -4.90 27.10
C VAL A 545 21.16 -3.85 26.00
N PHE A 546 22.24 -3.69 25.24
CA PHE A 546 22.30 -2.85 24.05
C PHE A 546 22.06 -3.67 22.78
N THR A 547 21.26 -3.12 21.86
CA THR A 547 20.94 -3.73 20.57
C THR A 547 21.75 -3.15 19.41
N GLY A 548 22.34 -1.96 19.55
CA GLY A 548 23.03 -1.24 18.48
C GLY A 548 22.11 -0.69 17.38
N VAL A 549 20.82 -1.02 17.39
CA VAL A 549 19.83 -0.62 16.39
C VAL A 549 18.65 0.06 17.09
N ARG A 550 18.24 1.23 16.59
CA ARG A 550 17.02 1.94 17.06
C ARG A 550 15.86 1.73 16.09
N HIS A 551 14.63 1.85 16.59
CA HIS A 551 13.39 1.66 15.85
C HIS A 551 12.46 2.87 15.97
N PHE A 552 12.86 4.02 15.41
CA PHE A 552 11.96 5.18 15.39
C PHE A 552 10.80 5.00 14.42
N ARG A 553 9.58 5.26 14.91
CA ARG A 553 8.34 5.23 14.12
C ARG A 553 7.50 6.50 14.42
N HIS A 554 7.35 7.37 13.42
CA HIS A 554 6.59 8.64 13.52
C HIS A 554 5.30 8.63 12.72
#